data_5d6868bbd8dd10df8c375cfa2a9d9c03
#
_entry.id   5d6868bbd8dd10df8c375cfa2a9d9c03
#
_cell.length_a   1.000
_cell.length_b   1.000
_cell.length_c   1.000
_cell.angle_alpha   90.00
_cell.angle_beta   90.00
_cell.angle_gamma   90.00
#
_symmetry.space_group_name_H-M   'P 1'
#
loop_
_entity.id
_entity.type
_entity.pdbx_description
1 polymer ?
#
loop_
_entity_poly.entity_id
_entity_poly.type
_entity_poly.pdbx_seq_one_letter_code
_entity_poly.pdbx_strand_id
1 'polypeptide(L)'
;MTERKNAWARMAGNCHFLRWVDTLLRGAAQVMFQDSAWCGLFFLLGIAWGAWAEGIPEVALGALVGLVVGTLAACILGAPGEDIRKGLHGYNGILVGCALPTFFGSTAVCWVLVVAGSFFSTVVMLAVSRFLRTWKVSAMTGPFVFTTWFILLASYNFAHFKITGLPHPSLPVQPSEAMAMLPDVEVLARAVLKGLSQVFLIGNEVTGLLFLVGLAGASLPASIFAWCGSAVAIATAAFLGADERAVAEGLYQFSAVLTAIGLGSAFYSPNWRVVLYALLGTVFTVVAQGALNVALAPLGIPTLTFPFVIAAWLFLLPNIQFMPESHRTPSPSA
;
A
#
# COMPACT_ATOMS: atom_id res chain seq x y z
N MET A 1 -24.61 10.56 -7.49
CA MET A 1 -23.21 10.08 -7.64
C MET A 1 -23.01 9.17 -8.86
N THR A 2 -23.98 8.35 -9.22
CA THR A 2 -23.98 7.42 -10.38
C THR A 2 -23.88 8.14 -11.74
N GLU A 3 -24.57 9.28 -11.94
CA GLU A 3 -24.54 10.01 -13.22
C GLU A 3 -23.19 10.67 -13.54
N ARG A 4 -22.46 11.16 -12.52
CA ARG A 4 -21.12 11.73 -12.71
C ARG A 4 -20.09 10.66 -13.09
N LYS A 5 -20.20 9.45 -12.49
CA LYS A 5 -19.36 8.30 -12.87
C LYS A 5 -19.58 7.91 -14.34
N ASN A 6 -20.82 7.98 -14.83
CA ASN A 6 -21.16 7.68 -16.21
C ASN A 6 -20.68 8.76 -17.20
N ALA A 7 -20.61 10.04 -16.78
CA ALA A 7 -20.09 11.12 -17.62
C ALA A 7 -18.57 11.01 -17.80
N TRP A 8 -17.81 10.79 -16.73
CA TRP A 8 -16.36 10.58 -16.80
C TRP A 8 -16.01 9.36 -17.67
N ALA A 9 -16.67 8.22 -17.44
CA ALA A 9 -16.42 7.00 -18.21
C ALA A 9 -16.68 7.19 -19.71
N ARG A 10 -17.71 7.96 -20.08
CA ARG A 10 -17.99 8.31 -21.48
C ARG A 10 -16.92 9.21 -22.08
N MET A 11 -16.47 10.23 -21.34
CA MET A 11 -15.41 11.14 -21.80
C MET A 11 -14.07 10.39 -21.96
N ALA A 12 -13.69 9.56 -20.99
CA ALA A 12 -12.49 8.72 -21.05
C ALA A 12 -12.56 7.68 -22.18
N GLY A 13 -13.77 7.18 -22.50
CA GLY A 13 -13.99 6.28 -23.64
C GLY A 13 -13.71 6.91 -24.99
N ASN A 14 -13.99 8.21 -25.14
CA ASN A 14 -13.93 8.93 -26.43
C ASN A 14 -12.60 9.65 -26.69
N CYS A 15 -11.76 9.86 -25.67
CA CYS A 15 -10.49 10.59 -25.79
C CYS A 15 -9.32 9.72 -25.28
N HIS A 16 -8.35 9.47 -26.16
CA HIS A 16 -7.18 8.65 -25.83
C HIS A 16 -6.38 9.21 -24.63
N PHE A 17 -6.21 10.53 -24.56
CA PHE A 17 -5.52 11.17 -23.43
C PHE A 17 -6.28 10.98 -22.11
N LEU A 18 -7.60 11.20 -22.10
CA LEU A 18 -8.42 11.00 -20.90
C LEU A 18 -8.46 9.54 -20.46
N ARG A 19 -8.37 8.60 -21.39
CA ARG A 19 -8.24 7.17 -21.08
C ARG A 19 -6.94 6.85 -20.36
N TRP A 20 -5.83 7.46 -20.76
CA TRP A 20 -4.56 7.34 -20.04
C TRP A 20 -4.63 7.93 -18.64
N VAL A 21 -5.21 9.11 -18.49
CA VAL A 21 -5.42 9.74 -17.17
C VAL A 21 -6.28 8.84 -16.27
N ASP A 22 -7.39 8.29 -16.79
CA ASP A 22 -8.25 7.34 -16.04
C ASP A 22 -7.46 6.11 -15.59
N THR A 23 -6.64 5.53 -16.48
CA THR A 23 -5.79 4.37 -16.16
C THR A 23 -4.79 4.69 -15.04
N LEU A 24 -4.12 5.84 -15.12
CA LEU A 24 -3.16 6.26 -14.09
C LEU A 24 -3.85 6.52 -12.74
N LEU A 25 -4.99 7.21 -12.74
CA LEU A 25 -5.76 7.46 -11.53
C LEU A 25 -6.22 6.13 -10.87
N ARG A 26 -6.71 5.19 -11.68
CA ARG A 26 -7.03 3.83 -11.17
C ARG A 26 -5.79 3.14 -10.61
N GLY A 27 -4.64 3.30 -11.27
CA GLY A 27 -3.37 2.74 -10.79
C GLY A 27 -2.98 3.25 -9.39
N ALA A 28 -3.16 4.54 -9.12
CA ALA A 28 -2.97 5.08 -7.78
C ALA A 28 -3.97 4.48 -6.76
N ALA A 29 -5.24 4.34 -7.15
CA ALA A 29 -6.29 3.77 -6.28
C ALA A 29 -6.09 2.28 -5.99
N GLN A 30 -5.49 1.52 -6.93
CA GLN A 30 -5.22 0.08 -6.76
C GLN A 30 -4.27 -0.24 -5.61
N VAL A 31 -3.47 0.71 -5.13
CA VAL A 31 -2.65 0.52 -3.91
C VAL A 31 -3.52 0.08 -2.73
N MET A 32 -4.75 0.61 -2.63
CA MET A 32 -5.75 0.23 -1.63
C MET A 32 -6.95 -0.50 -2.26
N PHE A 33 -6.71 -1.29 -3.32
CA PHE A 33 -7.69 -2.18 -3.96
C PHE A 33 -8.90 -1.48 -4.59
N GLN A 34 -8.79 -0.20 -4.96
CA GLN A 34 -9.93 0.52 -5.55
C GLN A 34 -9.76 0.65 -7.08
N ASP A 35 -10.77 0.21 -7.82
CA ASP A 35 -10.89 0.45 -9.27
C ASP A 35 -11.71 1.73 -9.51
N SER A 36 -11.15 2.89 -9.13
CA SER A 36 -11.85 4.17 -9.18
C SER A 36 -10.89 5.33 -9.45
N ALA A 37 -11.06 5.99 -10.58
CA ALA A 37 -10.29 7.19 -10.92
C ALA A 37 -10.50 8.32 -9.90
N TRP A 38 -11.72 8.45 -9.36
CA TRP A 38 -12.02 9.42 -8.32
C TRP A 38 -11.20 9.18 -7.05
N CYS A 39 -11.13 7.94 -6.59
CA CYS A 39 -10.32 7.56 -5.43
C CYS A 39 -8.84 7.86 -5.69
N GLY A 40 -8.33 7.51 -6.87
CA GLY A 40 -6.95 7.80 -7.24
C GLY A 40 -6.63 9.29 -7.31
N LEU A 41 -7.58 10.12 -7.73
CA LEU A 41 -7.41 11.57 -7.69
C LEU A 41 -7.21 12.08 -6.25
N PHE A 42 -8.04 11.61 -5.30
CA PHE A 42 -7.87 11.96 -3.89
C PHE A 42 -6.53 11.45 -3.33
N PHE A 43 -6.08 10.28 -3.75
CA PHE A 43 -4.77 9.76 -3.33
C PHE A 43 -3.64 10.63 -3.86
N LEU A 44 -3.64 11.00 -5.15
CA LEU A 44 -2.60 11.88 -5.70
C LEU A 44 -2.64 13.28 -5.08
N LEU A 45 -3.82 13.82 -4.81
CA LEU A 45 -3.95 15.11 -4.10
C LEU A 45 -3.41 15.00 -2.66
N GLY A 46 -3.71 13.89 -1.97
CA GLY A 46 -3.20 13.65 -0.63
C GLY A 46 -1.67 13.49 -0.61
N ILE A 47 -1.11 12.74 -1.57
CA ILE A 47 0.36 12.59 -1.71
C ILE A 47 1.00 13.96 -1.99
N ALA A 48 0.44 14.77 -2.90
CA ALA A 48 0.96 16.09 -3.22
C ALA A 48 0.91 17.03 -2.01
N TRP A 49 -0.22 17.04 -1.28
CA TRP A 49 -0.37 17.83 -0.05
C TRP A 49 0.64 17.41 1.03
N GLY A 50 0.69 16.11 1.37
CA GLY A 50 1.56 15.63 2.43
C GLY A 50 3.03 15.82 2.11
N ALA A 51 3.45 15.52 0.88
CA ALA A 51 4.82 15.74 0.45
C ALA A 51 5.21 17.23 0.51
N TRP A 52 4.29 18.14 0.17
CA TRP A 52 4.52 19.57 0.31
C TRP A 52 4.57 19.99 1.79
N ALA A 53 3.64 19.52 2.60
CA ALA A 53 3.55 19.88 4.02
C ALA A 53 4.74 19.38 4.85
N GLU A 54 5.26 18.19 4.52
CA GLU A 54 6.45 17.59 5.17
C GLU A 54 7.79 18.08 4.57
N GLY A 55 7.75 18.92 3.53
CA GLY A 55 8.97 19.46 2.90
C GLY A 55 9.75 18.43 2.06
N ILE A 56 9.07 17.42 1.52
CA ILE A 56 9.63 16.33 0.70
C ILE A 56 8.95 16.25 -0.68
N PRO A 57 8.87 17.34 -1.47
CA PRO A 57 8.12 17.38 -2.73
C PRO A 57 8.60 16.34 -3.76
N GLU A 58 9.84 15.89 -3.66
CA GLU A 58 10.41 14.81 -4.47
C GLU A 58 9.65 13.50 -4.34
N VAL A 59 9.00 13.23 -3.20
CA VAL A 59 8.18 12.03 -2.99
C VAL A 59 6.93 12.08 -3.87
N ALA A 60 6.26 13.23 -3.98
CA ALA A 60 5.10 13.40 -4.85
C ALA A 60 5.48 13.29 -6.34
N LEU A 61 6.60 13.88 -6.74
CA LEU A 61 7.11 13.75 -8.09
C LEU A 61 7.49 12.31 -8.41
N GLY A 62 8.19 11.64 -7.49
CA GLY A 62 8.55 10.23 -7.58
C GLY A 62 7.32 9.33 -7.74
N ALA A 63 6.27 9.59 -6.97
CA ALA A 63 4.99 8.88 -7.08
C ALA A 63 4.41 8.97 -8.50
N LEU A 64 4.37 10.16 -9.09
CA LEU A 64 3.87 10.37 -10.45
C LEU A 64 4.75 9.67 -11.50
N VAL A 65 6.07 9.83 -11.42
CA VAL A 65 7.01 9.17 -12.32
C VAL A 65 6.87 7.67 -12.21
N GLY A 66 6.84 7.12 -11.00
CA GLY A 66 6.72 5.69 -10.75
C GLY A 66 5.42 5.10 -11.29
N LEU A 67 4.30 5.81 -11.10
CA LEU A 67 2.99 5.42 -11.62
C LEU A 67 2.99 5.35 -13.16
N VAL A 68 3.52 6.38 -13.81
CA VAL A 68 3.61 6.46 -15.27
C VAL A 68 4.54 5.38 -15.82
N VAL A 69 5.74 5.26 -15.27
CA VAL A 69 6.74 4.27 -15.74
C VAL A 69 6.25 2.84 -15.53
N GLY A 70 5.66 2.51 -14.38
CA GLY A 70 5.11 1.18 -14.14
C GLY A 70 3.98 0.82 -15.12
N THR A 71 3.11 1.78 -15.43
CA THR A 71 2.03 1.59 -16.42
C THR A 71 2.59 1.45 -17.84
N LEU A 72 3.57 2.27 -18.24
CA LEU A 72 4.23 2.17 -19.54
C LEU A 72 5.00 0.86 -19.69
N ALA A 73 5.68 0.43 -18.63
CA ALA A 73 6.37 -0.86 -18.60
C ALA A 73 5.43 -2.02 -18.92
N ALA A 74 4.21 -2.01 -18.35
CA ALA A 74 3.20 -3.02 -18.66
C ALA A 74 2.79 -3.03 -20.15
N CYS A 75 2.67 -1.85 -20.76
CA CYS A 75 2.37 -1.74 -22.19
C CYS A 75 3.53 -2.30 -23.04
N ILE A 76 4.77 -1.94 -22.72
CA ILE A 76 5.97 -2.40 -23.43
C ILE A 76 6.14 -3.93 -23.30
N LEU A 77 5.84 -4.48 -22.12
CA LEU A 77 5.96 -5.91 -21.83
C LEU A 77 4.76 -6.75 -22.33
N GLY A 78 3.76 -6.12 -22.94
CA GLY A 78 2.60 -6.82 -23.51
C GLY A 78 1.64 -7.38 -22.47
N ALA A 79 1.48 -6.72 -21.33
CA ALA A 79 0.49 -7.12 -20.33
C ALA A 79 -0.95 -7.00 -20.87
N PRO A 80 -1.92 -7.78 -20.34
CA PRO A 80 -3.30 -7.74 -20.82
C PRO A 80 -3.89 -6.33 -20.76
N GLY A 81 -4.45 -5.84 -21.86
CA GLY A 81 -4.95 -4.47 -21.96
C GLY A 81 -6.10 -4.14 -20.99
N GLU A 82 -6.85 -5.16 -20.55
CA GLU A 82 -7.88 -5.00 -19.52
C GLU A 82 -7.25 -4.71 -18.15
N ASP A 83 -6.18 -5.43 -17.79
CA ASP A 83 -5.47 -5.24 -16.53
C ASP A 83 -4.78 -3.87 -16.50
N ILE A 84 -4.21 -3.44 -17.63
CA ILE A 84 -3.64 -2.10 -17.77
C ILE A 84 -4.73 -1.04 -17.53
N ARG A 85 -5.89 -1.15 -18.19
CA ARG A 85 -7.00 -0.20 -18.02
C ARG A 85 -7.54 -0.12 -16.60
N LYS A 86 -7.50 -1.22 -15.86
CA LYS A 86 -7.85 -1.28 -14.42
C LYS A 86 -6.75 -0.71 -13.51
N GLY A 87 -5.61 -0.29 -14.06
CA GLY A 87 -4.49 0.28 -13.30
C GLY A 87 -3.66 -0.76 -12.54
N LEU A 88 -3.82 -2.07 -12.80
CA LEU A 88 -3.18 -3.14 -12.03
C LEU A 88 -1.65 -3.21 -12.16
N HIS A 89 -1.04 -2.41 -13.01
CA HIS A 89 0.41 -2.39 -13.20
C HIS A 89 1.08 -1.10 -12.70
N GLY A 90 0.31 -0.03 -12.42
CA GLY A 90 0.85 1.25 -11.93
C GLY A 90 1.10 1.28 -10.42
N TYR A 91 0.36 0.50 -9.63
CA TYR A 91 0.33 0.64 -8.17
C TYR A 91 1.64 0.22 -7.46
N ASN A 92 2.40 -0.72 -7.98
CA ASN A 92 3.73 -1.02 -7.44
C ASN A 92 4.74 0.07 -7.83
N GLY A 93 4.63 0.61 -9.04
CA GLY A 93 5.47 1.71 -9.52
C GLY A 93 5.33 2.98 -8.70
N ILE A 94 4.10 3.40 -8.36
CA ILE A 94 3.87 4.58 -7.53
C ILE A 94 4.52 4.42 -6.14
N LEU A 95 4.44 3.22 -5.54
CA LEU A 95 5.07 2.94 -4.24
C LEU A 95 6.60 2.96 -4.31
N VAL A 96 7.20 2.40 -5.37
CA VAL A 96 8.65 2.53 -5.62
C VAL A 96 9.02 4.00 -5.77
N GLY A 97 8.21 4.76 -6.50
CA GLY A 97 8.40 6.19 -6.71
C GLY A 97 8.30 7.03 -5.43
N CYS A 98 7.46 6.64 -4.46
CA CYS A 98 7.44 7.25 -3.13
C CYS A 98 8.69 6.86 -2.32
N ALA A 99 9.04 5.57 -2.30
CA ALA A 99 10.06 5.04 -1.41
C ALA A 99 11.47 5.51 -1.72
N LEU A 100 11.86 5.52 -2.99
CA LEU A 100 13.24 5.82 -3.33
C LEU A 100 13.66 7.27 -2.98
N PRO A 101 12.87 8.32 -3.28
CA PRO A 101 13.20 9.67 -2.82
C PRO A 101 13.20 9.80 -1.29
N THR A 102 12.32 9.08 -0.57
CA THR A 102 12.30 9.07 0.90
C THR A 102 13.62 8.56 1.47
N PHE A 103 14.26 7.55 0.87
CA PHE A 103 15.47 6.93 1.40
C PHE A 103 16.77 7.44 0.80
N PHE A 104 16.76 8.00 -0.41
CA PHE A 104 17.97 8.49 -1.12
C PHE A 104 17.96 10.00 -1.37
N GLY A 105 16.89 10.71 -1.01
CA GLY A 105 16.72 12.11 -1.34
C GLY A 105 16.66 12.36 -2.85
N SER A 106 16.72 13.63 -3.27
CA SER A 106 16.57 14.03 -4.67
C SER A 106 17.94 14.12 -5.38
N THR A 107 18.54 12.99 -5.72
CA THR A 107 19.79 12.91 -6.47
C THR A 107 19.56 12.40 -7.90
N ALA A 108 20.47 12.70 -8.85
CA ALA A 108 20.38 12.17 -10.22
C ALA A 108 20.31 10.63 -10.23
N VAL A 109 21.08 9.97 -9.37
CA VAL A 109 21.07 8.51 -9.22
C VAL A 109 19.71 8.05 -8.71
N CYS A 110 19.12 8.74 -7.73
CA CYS A 110 17.77 8.42 -7.23
C CYS A 110 16.73 8.45 -8.36
N TRP A 111 16.75 9.46 -9.23
CA TRP A 111 15.80 9.56 -10.33
C TRP A 111 15.96 8.45 -11.37
N VAL A 112 17.21 8.06 -11.68
CA VAL A 112 17.46 6.87 -12.52
C VAL A 112 16.90 5.62 -11.86
N LEU A 113 17.09 5.47 -10.54
CA LEU A 113 16.57 4.32 -9.79
C LEU A 113 15.05 4.33 -9.69
N VAL A 114 14.40 5.52 -9.58
CA VAL A 114 12.93 5.63 -9.62
C VAL A 114 12.40 5.09 -10.96
N VAL A 115 12.99 5.49 -12.08
CA VAL A 115 12.58 4.99 -13.40
C VAL A 115 12.86 3.50 -13.54
N ALA A 116 14.10 3.06 -13.29
CA ALA A 116 14.48 1.66 -13.42
C ALA A 116 13.72 0.76 -12.45
N GLY A 117 13.62 1.15 -11.17
CA GLY A 117 12.90 0.40 -10.14
C GLY A 117 11.40 0.26 -10.42
N SER A 118 10.75 1.34 -10.88
CA SER A 118 9.34 1.28 -11.27
C SER A 118 9.11 0.36 -12.47
N PHE A 119 10.01 0.36 -13.45
CA PHE A 119 9.99 -0.60 -14.55
C PHE A 119 10.17 -2.04 -14.05
N PHE A 120 11.21 -2.29 -13.23
CA PHE A 120 11.48 -3.62 -12.67
C PHE A 120 10.34 -4.11 -11.77
N SER A 121 9.68 -3.24 -11.01
CA SER A 121 8.53 -3.64 -10.20
C SER A 121 7.40 -4.25 -11.06
N THR A 122 7.22 -3.78 -12.28
CA THR A 122 6.27 -4.36 -13.24
C THR A 122 6.75 -5.73 -13.75
N VAL A 123 8.04 -5.90 -14.03
CA VAL A 123 8.61 -7.21 -14.39
C VAL A 123 8.39 -8.21 -13.25
N VAL A 124 8.70 -7.81 -12.02
CA VAL A 124 8.49 -8.63 -10.82
C VAL A 124 7.01 -8.94 -10.62
N MET A 125 6.11 -7.94 -10.87
CA MET A 125 4.66 -8.13 -10.81
C MET A 125 4.19 -9.23 -11.76
N LEU A 126 4.64 -9.22 -13.01
CA LEU A 126 4.29 -10.23 -14.00
C LEU A 126 4.81 -11.61 -13.60
N ALA A 127 6.05 -11.69 -13.10
CA ALA A 127 6.66 -12.94 -12.67
C ALA A 127 5.95 -13.54 -11.45
N VAL A 128 5.76 -12.74 -10.39
CA VAL A 128 5.12 -13.17 -9.13
C VAL A 128 3.65 -13.52 -9.37
N SER A 129 2.92 -12.72 -10.16
CA SER A 129 1.53 -13.02 -10.50
C SER A 129 1.41 -14.34 -11.26
N ARG A 130 2.33 -14.63 -12.18
CA ARG A 130 2.36 -15.93 -12.90
C ARG A 130 2.64 -17.09 -11.95
N PHE A 131 3.56 -16.92 -11.00
CA PHE A 131 3.88 -17.94 -9.98
C PHE A 131 2.69 -18.20 -9.05
N LEU A 132 2.05 -17.14 -8.52
CA LEU A 132 0.94 -17.24 -7.58
C LEU A 132 -0.41 -17.63 -8.21
N ARG A 133 -0.52 -17.56 -9.54
CA ARG A 133 -1.77 -17.86 -10.25
C ARG A 133 -2.31 -19.25 -9.94
N THR A 134 -1.44 -20.23 -9.73
CA THR A 134 -1.81 -21.62 -9.38
C THR A 134 -2.63 -21.66 -8.08
N TRP A 135 -2.34 -20.78 -7.12
CA TRP A 135 -3.04 -20.70 -5.84
C TRP A 135 -4.14 -19.64 -5.82
N LYS A 136 -4.41 -18.98 -6.94
CA LYS A 136 -5.42 -17.90 -7.06
C LYS A 136 -5.20 -16.75 -6.08
N VAL A 137 -3.95 -16.45 -5.75
CA VAL A 137 -3.55 -15.34 -4.86
C VAL A 137 -2.83 -14.28 -5.68
N SER A 138 -3.13 -13.01 -5.40
CA SER A 138 -2.51 -11.87 -6.09
C SER A 138 -1.11 -11.59 -5.56
N ALA A 139 -0.26 -10.95 -6.39
CA ALA A 139 1.10 -10.54 -6.00
C ALA A 139 1.11 -9.44 -4.91
N MET A 140 0.00 -8.73 -4.74
CA MET A 140 -0.14 -7.60 -3.80
C MET A 140 0.94 -6.54 -4.05
N THR A 141 1.43 -5.91 -2.99
CA THR A 141 2.57 -4.98 -3.06
C THR A 141 3.93 -5.69 -2.95
N GLY A 142 3.96 -7.02 -3.04
CA GLY A 142 5.21 -7.80 -3.05
C GLY A 142 6.21 -7.34 -4.10
N PRO A 143 5.82 -7.07 -5.36
CA PRO A 143 6.73 -6.54 -6.38
C PRO A 143 7.39 -5.21 -5.99
N PHE A 144 6.66 -4.30 -5.36
CA PHE A 144 7.22 -3.07 -4.79
C PHE A 144 8.25 -3.40 -3.71
N VAL A 145 7.89 -4.26 -2.74
CA VAL A 145 8.77 -4.61 -1.62
C VAL A 145 10.07 -5.23 -2.12
N PHE A 146 9.99 -6.27 -2.96
CA PHE A 146 11.19 -6.94 -3.46
C PHE A 146 12.07 -5.99 -4.26
N THR A 147 11.51 -5.21 -5.18
CA THR A 147 12.28 -4.26 -5.99
C THR A 147 12.97 -3.22 -5.11
N THR A 148 12.24 -2.64 -4.16
CA THR A 148 12.77 -1.62 -3.27
C THR A 148 13.86 -2.19 -2.36
N TRP A 149 13.64 -3.37 -1.74
CA TRP A 149 14.65 -4.02 -0.90
C TRP A 149 15.94 -4.33 -1.66
N PHE A 150 15.86 -4.83 -2.90
CA PHE A 150 17.07 -5.05 -3.71
C PHE A 150 17.84 -3.75 -3.94
N ILE A 151 17.15 -2.64 -4.23
CA ILE A 151 17.79 -1.33 -4.43
C ILE A 151 18.38 -0.80 -3.10
N LEU A 152 17.65 -0.90 -1.98
CA LEU A 152 18.12 -0.48 -0.67
C LEU A 152 19.34 -1.28 -0.21
N LEU A 153 19.33 -2.60 -0.38
CA LEU A 153 20.47 -3.45 -0.03
C LEU A 153 21.68 -3.19 -0.94
N ALA A 154 21.45 -2.96 -2.24
CA ALA A 154 22.50 -2.62 -3.18
C ALA A 154 23.21 -1.31 -2.82
N SER A 155 22.52 -0.38 -2.15
CA SER A 155 23.10 0.89 -1.73
C SER A 155 24.27 0.75 -0.75
N TYR A 156 24.35 -0.33 -0.01
CA TYR A 156 25.48 -0.62 0.86
C TYR A 156 26.74 -1.11 0.09
N ASN A 157 26.59 -1.49 -1.18
CA ASN A 157 27.70 -2.01 -2.00
C ASN A 157 28.21 -1.00 -3.06
N PHE A 158 27.42 0.03 -3.39
CA PHE A 158 27.74 0.96 -4.47
C PHE A 158 27.88 2.40 -3.97
N ALA A 159 29.04 3.01 -4.15
CA ALA A 159 29.40 4.31 -3.59
C ALA A 159 28.57 5.51 -4.11
N HIS A 160 27.91 5.39 -5.27
CA HIS A 160 27.10 6.47 -5.83
C HIS A 160 25.68 6.56 -5.24
N PHE A 161 25.30 5.61 -4.40
CA PHE A 161 24.04 5.66 -3.67
C PHE A 161 24.24 6.54 -2.42
N LYS A 162 23.52 7.65 -2.34
CA LYS A 162 23.52 8.51 -1.15
C LYS A 162 22.33 8.14 -0.27
N ILE A 163 22.60 7.51 0.85
CA ILE A 163 21.60 7.14 1.83
C ILE A 163 21.30 8.37 2.69
N THR A 164 20.02 8.76 2.80
CA THR A 164 19.59 9.92 3.62
C THR A 164 18.56 9.54 4.68
N GLY A 165 17.68 8.58 4.42
CA GLY A 165 16.52 8.25 5.27
C GLY A 165 16.44 6.79 5.71
N LEU A 166 17.48 5.97 5.54
CA LEU A 166 17.45 4.59 6.02
C LEU A 166 17.70 4.50 7.52
N PRO A 167 17.05 3.55 8.22
CA PRO A 167 17.39 3.22 9.60
C PRO A 167 18.85 2.78 9.72
N HIS A 168 19.49 3.13 10.86
CA HIS A 168 20.82 2.61 11.13
C HIS A 168 20.76 1.12 11.47
N PRO A 169 21.65 0.28 10.92
CA PRO A 169 21.78 -1.12 11.30
C PRO A 169 21.95 -1.26 12.82
N SER A 170 21.15 -2.12 13.43
CA SER A 170 21.19 -2.35 14.88
C SER A 170 20.91 -3.80 15.23
N LEU A 171 21.47 -4.26 16.35
CA LEU A 171 21.15 -5.58 16.85
C LEU A 171 19.79 -5.54 17.57
N PRO A 172 19.05 -6.66 17.57
CA PRO A 172 17.84 -6.80 18.36
C PRO A 172 18.09 -6.54 19.84
N VAL A 173 17.31 -5.64 20.42
CA VAL A 173 17.36 -5.33 21.86
C VAL A 173 15.97 -5.59 22.44
N GLN A 174 15.90 -6.20 23.62
CA GLN A 174 14.63 -6.31 24.34
C GLN A 174 14.12 -4.90 24.67
N PRO A 175 12.85 -4.58 24.36
CA PRO A 175 12.24 -3.32 24.79
C PRO A 175 12.33 -3.19 26.31
N SER A 176 12.63 -1.97 26.81
CA SER A 176 12.54 -1.71 28.24
C SER A 176 11.06 -1.78 28.65
N GLU A 177 10.78 -2.25 29.90
CA GLU A 177 9.44 -2.27 30.48
C GLU A 177 8.91 -0.85 30.81
N ALA A 178 9.18 0.14 29.98
CA ALA A 178 8.51 1.43 30.08
C ALA A 178 7.02 1.17 29.84
N MET A 179 6.21 1.36 30.86
CA MET A 179 4.76 1.23 30.78
C MET A 179 4.29 2.07 29.59
N ALA A 180 3.83 1.41 28.54
CA ALA A 180 3.26 2.07 27.37
C ALA A 180 1.99 2.80 27.85
N MET A 181 2.10 4.08 28.14
CA MET A 181 0.94 4.93 28.35
C MET A 181 0.27 5.10 27.00
N LEU A 182 -1.03 4.84 26.93
CA LEU A 182 -1.80 5.17 25.72
C LEU A 182 -1.67 6.68 25.49
N PRO A 183 -1.29 7.12 24.29
CA PRO A 183 -1.26 8.54 23.96
C PRO A 183 -2.64 9.18 24.15
N ASP A 184 -2.67 10.50 24.30
CA ASP A 184 -3.93 11.26 24.35
C ASP A 184 -4.83 10.94 23.16
N VAL A 185 -6.14 11.03 23.36
CA VAL A 185 -7.17 10.72 22.32
C VAL A 185 -6.93 11.51 21.03
N GLU A 186 -6.44 12.75 21.13
CA GLU A 186 -6.10 13.55 19.96
C GLU A 186 -4.93 12.96 19.18
N VAL A 187 -3.87 12.51 19.86
CA VAL A 187 -2.71 11.85 19.26
C VAL A 187 -3.13 10.54 18.58
N LEU A 188 -4.00 9.78 19.24
CA LEU A 188 -4.56 8.53 18.67
C LEU A 188 -5.39 8.80 17.41
N ALA A 189 -6.23 9.83 17.41
CA ALA A 189 -7.03 10.20 16.24
C ALA A 189 -6.13 10.59 15.04
N ARG A 190 -5.07 11.37 15.30
CA ARG A 190 -4.06 11.71 14.29
C ARG A 190 -3.30 10.47 13.81
N ALA A 191 -2.90 9.57 14.72
CA ALA A 191 -2.20 8.33 14.40
C ALA A 191 -3.03 7.40 13.49
N VAL A 192 -4.37 7.33 13.69
CA VAL A 192 -5.26 6.60 12.78
C VAL A 192 -5.12 7.12 11.35
N LEU A 193 -5.16 8.44 11.14
CA LEU A 193 -5.04 9.06 9.82
C LEU A 193 -3.62 8.91 9.26
N LYS A 194 -2.59 9.11 10.07
CA LYS A 194 -1.20 8.88 9.66
C LYS A 194 -0.98 7.43 9.20
N GLY A 195 -1.60 6.45 9.86
CA GLY A 195 -1.53 5.06 9.44
C GLY A 195 -2.05 4.82 8.01
N LEU A 196 -3.06 5.57 7.56
CA LEU A 196 -3.54 5.49 6.19
C LEU A 196 -2.53 6.14 5.21
N SER A 197 -2.01 7.32 5.55
CA SER A 197 -1.07 8.05 4.68
C SER A 197 0.30 7.37 4.59
N GLN A 198 0.74 6.67 5.64
CA GLN A 198 1.98 5.90 5.66
C GLN A 198 2.02 4.74 4.65
N VAL A 199 0.89 4.33 4.09
CA VAL A 199 0.87 3.39 2.94
C VAL A 199 1.70 3.93 1.77
N PHE A 200 1.77 5.27 1.62
CA PHE A 200 2.60 5.97 0.63
C PHE A 200 3.84 6.63 1.23
N LEU A 201 4.29 6.19 2.42
CA LEU A 201 5.46 6.70 3.14
C LEU A 201 5.36 8.20 3.50
N ILE A 202 4.17 8.69 3.76
CA ILE A 202 3.90 10.08 4.17
C ILE A 202 3.19 10.07 5.52
N GLY A 203 3.79 10.69 6.55
CA GLY A 203 3.26 10.70 7.92
C GLY A 203 2.31 11.87 8.21
N ASN A 204 1.37 12.18 7.30
CA ASN A 204 0.53 13.37 7.40
C ASN A 204 -0.96 13.03 7.56
N GLU A 205 -1.62 13.61 8.56
CA GLU A 205 -3.03 13.33 8.89
C GLU A 205 -4.01 13.86 7.82
N VAL A 206 -3.73 15.00 7.19
CA VAL A 206 -4.60 15.54 6.13
C VAL A 206 -4.54 14.64 4.90
N THR A 207 -3.37 14.11 4.57
CA THR A 207 -3.21 13.09 3.54
C THR A 207 -4.05 11.85 3.84
N GLY A 208 -4.00 11.36 5.09
CA GLY A 208 -4.82 10.22 5.53
C GLY A 208 -6.32 10.50 5.44
N LEU A 209 -6.76 11.71 5.78
CA LEU A 209 -8.14 12.13 5.63
C LEU A 209 -8.58 12.15 4.16
N LEU A 210 -7.75 12.69 3.26
CA LEU A 210 -8.03 12.68 1.82
C LEU A 210 -8.12 11.25 1.28
N PHE A 211 -7.28 10.33 1.75
CA PHE A 211 -7.36 8.92 1.38
C PHE A 211 -8.67 8.29 1.87
N LEU A 212 -9.07 8.58 3.11
CA LEU A 212 -10.32 8.07 3.67
C LEU A 212 -11.54 8.56 2.89
N VAL A 213 -11.55 9.84 2.48
CA VAL A 213 -12.60 10.43 1.64
C VAL A 213 -12.62 9.78 0.25
N GLY A 214 -11.44 9.57 -0.36
CA GLY A 214 -11.30 8.87 -1.63
C GLY A 214 -11.86 7.45 -1.57
N LEU A 215 -11.51 6.70 -0.51
CA LEU A 215 -12.02 5.36 -0.24
C LEU A 215 -13.54 5.37 -0.06
N ALA A 216 -14.09 6.25 0.76
CA ALA A 216 -15.53 6.36 1.00
C ALA A 216 -16.30 6.66 -0.29
N GLY A 217 -15.73 7.49 -1.18
CA GLY A 217 -16.32 7.78 -2.50
C GLY A 217 -16.29 6.60 -3.47
N ALA A 218 -15.38 5.65 -3.31
CA ALA A 218 -15.26 4.45 -4.13
C ALA A 218 -16.01 3.26 -3.51
N SER A 219 -15.75 2.98 -2.23
CA SER A 219 -16.30 1.87 -1.47
C SER A 219 -16.39 2.22 0.02
N LEU A 220 -17.59 2.44 0.52
CA LEU A 220 -17.80 2.72 1.95
C LEU A 220 -17.28 1.59 2.86
N PRO A 221 -17.48 0.28 2.54
CA PRO A 221 -16.86 -0.79 3.30
C PRO A 221 -15.33 -0.69 3.36
N ALA A 222 -14.66 -0.38 2.25
CA ALA A 222 -13.21 -0.22 2.23
C ALA A 222 -12.74 0.91 3.14
N SER A 223 -13.46 2.05 3.16
CA SER A 223 -13.17 3.17 4.06
C SER A 223 -13.36 2.79 5.54
N ILE A 224 -14.42 2.05 5.87
CA ILE A 224 -14.66 1.57 7.23
C ILE A 224 -13.55 0.60 7.67
N PHE A 225 -13.21 -0.39 6.82
CA PHE A 225 -12.12 -1.33 7.13
C PHE A 225 -10.77 -0.64 7.22
N ALA A 226 -10.49 0.40 6.44
CA ALA A 226 -9.27 1.19 6.54
C ALA A 226 -9.16 1.87 7.91
N TRP A 227 -10.21 2.57 8.33
CA TRP A 227 -10.27 3.25 9.62
C TRP A 227 -10.19 2.27 10.80
N CYS A 228 -11.03 1.22 10.79
CA CYS A 228 -11.04 0.19 11.82
C CYS A 228 -9.70 -0.57 11.88
N GLY A 229 -9.11 -0.89 10.72
CA GLY A 229 -7.82 -1.56 10.62
C GLY A 229 -6.70 -0.75 11.26
N SER A 230 -6.67 0.57 11.04
CA SER A 230 -5.72 1.46 11.71
C SER A 230 -5.94 1.50 13.22
N ALA A 231 -7.20 1.63 13.68
CA ALA A 231 -7.53 1.66 15.11
C ALA A 231 -7.17 0.33 15.81
N VAL A 232 -7.50 -0.80 15.21
CA VAL A 232 -7.13 -2.14 15.73
C VAL A 232 -5.61 -2.32 15.78
N ALA A 233 -4.88 -1.79 14.79
CA ALA A 233 -3.42 -1.85 14.79
C ALA A 233 -2.82 -1.04 15.94
N ILE A 234 -3.33 0.16 16.21
CA ILE A 234 -2.93 0.97 17.37
C ILE A 234 -3.18 0.20 18.66
N ALA A 235 -4.40 -0.31 18.85
CA ALA A 235 -4.75 -1.05 20.06
C ALA A 235 -3.86 -2.29 20.25
N THR A 236 -3.58 -3.04 19.18
CA THR A 236 -2.72 -4.21 19.21
C THR A 236 -1.27 -3.83 19.52
N ALA A 237 -0.72 -2.81 18.87
CA ALA A 237 0.65 -2.36 19.07
C ALA A 237 0.85 -1.83 20.50
N ALA A 238 -0.09 -1.04 21.01
CA ALA A 238 -0.07 -0.54 22.39
C ALA A 238 -0.19 -1.67 23.43
N PHE A 239 -1.10 -2.63 23.19
CA PHE A 239 -1.24 -3.80 24.06
C PHE A 239 0.03 -4.66 24.13
N LEU A 240 0.78 -4.74 23.03
CA LEU A 240 2.04 -5.48 22.96
C LEU A 240 3.25 -4.64 23.40
N GLY A 241 3.07 -3.39 23.82
CA GLY A 241 4.16 -2.54 24.31
C GLY A 241 5.08 -2.02 23.19
N ALA A 242 4.56 -1.72 22.01
CA ALA A 242 5.33 -1.13 20.93
C ALA A 242 5.75 0.31 21.25
N ASP A 243 6.81 0.77 20.60
CA ASP A 243 7.30 2.15 20.73
C ASP A 243 6.19 3.18 20.43
N GLU A 244 5.95 4.07 21.39
CA GLU A 244 4.85 5.06 21.34
C GLU A 244 5.00 6.02 20.14
N ARG A 245 6.22 6.41 19.80
CA ARG A 245 6.49 7.32 18.67
C ARG A 245 6.19 6.60 17.35
N ALA A 246 6.61 5.34 17.21
CA ALA A 246 6.33 4.54 16.05
C ALA A 246 4.82 4.33 15.84
N VAL A 247 4.05 4.15 16.94
CA VAL A 247 2.59 4.08 16.91
C VAL A 247 1.99 5.43 16.51
N ALA A 248 2.44 6.54 17.12
CA ALA A 248 1.94 7.89 16.81
C ALA A 248 2.24 8.31 15.37
N GLU A 249 3.34 7.86 14.79
CA GLU A 249 3.72 8.11 13.39
C GLU A 249 3.08 7.16 12.36
N GLY A 250 2.23 6.23 12.79
CA GLY A 250 1.49 5.35 11.88
C GLY A 250 2.27 4.13 11.37
N LEU A 251 3.43 3.81 11.96
CA LEU A 251 4.35 2.78 11.44
C LEU A 251 3.91 1.34 11.72
N TYR A 252 2.95 1.11 12.63
CA TYR A 252 2.33 -0.20 12.84
C TYR A 252 1.01 -0.36 12.10
N GLN A 253 0.44 0.73 11.58
CA GLN A 253 -0.91 0.78 11.04
C GLN A 253 -0.97 0.51 9.53
N PHE A 254 -0.04 1.05 8.73
CA PHE A 254 -0.17 1.07 7.26
C PHE A 254 -0.31 -0.31 6.62
N SER A 255 0.46 -1.30 7.07
CA SER A 255 0.33 -2.69 6.61
C SER A 255 -0.99 -3.32 7.09
N ALA A 256 -1.39 -3.04 8.32
CA ALA A 256 -2.63 -3.52 8.91
C ALA A 256 -3.87 -2.93 8.23
N VAL A 257 -3.83 -1.65 7.82
CA VAL A 257 -4.86 -1.00 6.99
C VAL A 257 -5.06 -1.75 5.68
N LEU A 258 -3.98 -2.08 4.96
CA LEU A 258 -4.06 -2.85 3.71
C LEU A 258 -4.64 -4.25 3.93
N THR A 259 -4.26 -4.91 5.02
CA THR A 259 -4.81 -6.24 5.39
C THR A 259 -6.31 -6.14 5.68
N ALA A 260 -6.73 -5.14 6.45
CA ALA A 260 -8.13 -4.94 6.80
C ALA A 260 -9.00 -4.67 5.57
N ILE A 261 -8.57 -3.77 4.66
CA ILE A 261 -9.28 -3.49 3.40
C ILE A 261 -9.31 -4.76 2.53
N GLY A 262 -8.15 -5.41 2.36
CA GLY A 262 -8.00 -6.60 1.50
C GLY A 262 -8.94 -7.71 1.94
N LEU A 263 -8.83 -8.16 3.18
CA LEU A 263 -9.64 -9.27 3.71
C LEU A 263 -11.09 -8.85 3.97
N GLY A 264 -11.34 -7.61 4.39
CA GLY A 264 -12.67 -7.18 4.80
C GLY A 264 -13.60 -6.81 3.65
N SER A 265 -13.08 -6.34 2.51
CA SER A 265 -13.91 -5.77 1.44
C SER A 265 -13.45 -6.04 0.01
N ALA A 266 -12.15 -6.32 -0.22
CA ALA A 266 -11.64 -6.49 -1.57
C ALA A 266 -11.70 -7.95 -2.04
N PHE A 267 -11.28 -8.91 -1.22
CA PHE A 267 -11.22 -10.34 -1.56
C PHE A 267 -12.42 -11.13 -1.06
N TYR A 268 -13.09 -10.67 -0.02
CA TYR A 268 -14.30 -11.29 0.52
C TYR A 268 -15.45 -10.28 0.60
N SER A 269 -16.67 -10.73 0.42
CA SER A 269 -17.87 -9.91 0.63
C SER A 269 -18.12 -9.72 2.13
N PRO A 270 -18.32 -8.47 2.62
CA PRO A 270 -18.48 -8.18 4.03
C PRO A 270 -19.63 -8.96 4.68
N ASN A 271 -19.33 -9.71 5.72
CA ASN A 271 -20.26 -10.35 6.64
C ASN A 271 -19.57 -10.53 8.00
N TRP A 272 -20.30 -10.94 9.06
CA TRP A 272 -19.71 -11.02 10.40
C TRP A 272 -18.49 -11.97 10.51
N ARG A 273 -18.45 -13.08 9.73
CA ARG A 273 -17.31 -14.02 9.69
C ARG A 273 -16.10 -13.39 9.01
N VAL A 274 -16.34 -12.65 7.91
CA VAL A 274 -15.29 -11.89 7.21
C VAL A 274 -14.75 -10.77 8.10
N VAL A 275 -15.61 -10.08 8.87
CA VAL A 275 -15.16 -9.07 9.84
C VAL A 275 -14.21 -9.69 10.87
N LEU A 276 -14.58 -10.82 11.48
CA LEU A 276 -13.69 -11.51 12.44
C LEU A 276 -12.39 -11.97 11.80
N TYR A 277 -12.45 -12.50 10.58
CA TYR A 277 -11.27 -12.96 9.84
C TYR A 277 -10.34 -11.80 9.48
N ALA A 278 -10.90 -10.68 9.03
CA ALA A 278 -10.14 -9.47 8.75
C ALA A 278 -9.50 -8.90 10.03
N LEU A 279 -10.19 -8.91 11.16
CA LEU A 279 -9.65 -8.50 12.45
C LEU A 279 -8.46 -9.38 12.86
N LEU A 280 -8.60 -10.70 12.75
CA LEU A 280 -7.49 -11.64 13.04
C LEU A 280 -6.30 -11.40 12.11
N GLY A 281 -6.53 -11.18 10.81
CA GLY A 281 -5.49 -10.84 9.85
C GLY A 281 -4.81 -9.51 10.19
N THR A 282 -5.57 -8.51 10.63
CA THR A 282 -5.05 -7.20 11.05
C THR A 282 -4.13 -7.33 12.28
N VAL A 283 -4.57 -8.05 13.32
CA VAL A 283 -3.76 -8.33 14.52
C VAL A 283 -2.48 -9.10 14.13
N PHE A 284 -2.62 -10.15 13.31
CA PHE A 284 -1.46 -10.90 12.81
C PHE A 284 -0.47 -9.98 12.06
N THR A 285 -0.97 -9.03 11.27
CA THR A 285 -0.11 -8.09 10.52
C THR A 285 0.73 -7.22 11.45
N VAL A 286 0.17 -6.78 12.59
CA VAL A 286 0.92 -6.01 13.60
C VAL A 286 2.04 -6.85 14.22
N VAL A 287 1.75 -8.12 14.55
CA VAL A 287 2.77 -9.04 15.06
C VAL A 287 3.86 -9.31 14.01
N ALA A 288 3.46 -9.52 12.76
CA ALA A 288 4.38 -9.68 11.63
C ALA A 288 5.24 -8.42 11.39
N GLN A 289 4.66 -7.21 11.58
CA GLN A 289 5.39 -5.94 11.53
C GLN A 289 6.51 -5.91 12.59
N GLY A 290 6.18 -6.24 13.84
CA GLY A 290 7.18 -6.30 14.92
C GLY A 290 8.27 -7.33 14.66
N ALA A 291 7.92 -8.53 14.21
CA ALA A 291 8.87 -9.59 13.88
C ALA A 291 9.82 -9.17 12.73
N LEU A 292 9.28 -8.55 11.68
CA LEU A 292 10.07 -8.08 10.55
C LEU A 292 10.92 -6.85 10.89
N ASN A 293 10.46 -5.96 11.77
CA ASN A 293 11.27 -4.86 12.28
C ASN A 293 12.56 -5.41 12.93
N VAL A 294 12.44 -6.45 13.75
CA VAL A 294 13.58 -7.12 14.40
C VAL A 294 14.46 -7.85 13.38
N ALA A 295 13.86 -8.58 12.45
CA ALA A 295 14.60 -9.36 11.46
C ALA A 295 15.41 -8.48 10.50
N LEU A 296 14.90 -7.30 10.14
CA LEU A 296 15.53 -6.38 9.18
C LEU A 296 16.41 -5.29 9.84
N ALA A 297 16.31 -5.12 11.16
CA ALA A 297 17.12 -4.15 11.90
C ALA A 297 18.64 -4.32 11.67
N PRO A 298 19.22 -5.54 11.64
CA PRO A 298 20.64 -5.70 11.35
C PRO A 298 21.04 -5.25 9.93
N LEU A 299 20.09 -5.25 9.00
CA LEU A 299 20.30 -4.82 7.62
C LEU A 299 20.05 -3.31 7.43
N GLY A 300 19.47 -2.64 8.43
CA GLY A 300 19.13 -1.22 8.34
C GLY A 300 18.13 -0.88 7.22
N ILE A 301 17.22 -1.80 6.89
CA ILE A 301 16.19 -1.56 5.87
C ILE A 301 14.78 -1.67 6.47
N PRO A 302 13.82 -0.86 6.00
CA PRO A 302 12.46 -0.89 6.49
C PRO A 302 11.69 -2.12 6.00
N THR A 303 10.67 -2.53 6.74
CA THR A 303 9.78 -3.65 6.38
C THR A 303 8.94 -3.35 5.14
N LEU A 304 8.73 -2.07 4.83
CA LEU A 304 7.77 -1.63 3.81
C LEU A 304 6.40 -2.29 4.07
N THR A 305 5.65 -2.62 3.02
CA THR A 305 4.36 -3.31 3.15
C THR A 305 4.47 -4.84 3.20
N PHE A 306 5.64 -5.41 3.48
CA PHE A 306 5.82 -6.87 3.51
C PHE A 306 5.01 -7.58 4.60
N PRO A 307 4.79 -6.99 5.80
CA PRO A 307 3.88 -7.56 6.79
C PRO A 307 2.47 -7.80 6.25
N PHE A 308 1.95 -6.84 5.47
CA PHE A 308 0.68 -7.00 4.75
C PHE A 308 0.75 -8.11 3.69
N VAL A 309 1.82 -8.17 2.89
CA VAL A 309 1.97 -9.18 1.83
C VAL A 309 1.93 -10.59 2.43
N ILE A 310 2.69 -10.84 3.51
CA ILE A 310 2.68 -12.13 4.22
C ILE A 310 1.29 -12.42 4.78
N ALA A 311 0.68 -11.46 5.49
CA ALA A 311 -0.64 -11.65 6.07
C ALA A 311 -1.69 -11.96 4.98
N ALA A 312 -1.70 -11.18 3.90
CA ALA A 312 -2.63 -11.41 2.79
C ALA A 312 -2.44 -12.80 2.16
N TRP A 313 -1.21 -13.23 1.91
CA TRP A 313 -0.96 -14.57 1.37
C TRP A 313 -1.41 -15.65 2.34
N LEU A 314 -1.04 -15.59 3.61
CA LEU A 314 -1.41 -16.61 4.61
C LEU A 314 -2.92 -16.70 4.83
N PHE A 315 -3.64 -15.58 4.76
CA PHE A 315 -5.08 -15.56 4.99
C PHE A 315 -5.91 -15.82 3.72
N LEU A 316 -5.32 -15.71 2.52
CA LEU A 316 -6.00 -16.03 1.26
C LEU A 316 -5.71 -17.44 0.74
N LEU A 317 -4.51 -17.99 1.00
CA LEU A 317 -4.12 -19.33 0.56
C LEU A 317 -5.06 -20.45 1.01
N PRO A 318 -5.63 -20.44 2.24
CA PRO A 318 -6.59 -21.46 2.66
C PRO A 318 -7.87 -21.47 1.84
N ASN A 319 -8.14 -20.46 1.02
CA ASN A 319 -9.30 -20.34 0.15
C ASN A 319 -10.65 -20.58 0.89
N ILE A 320 -10.78 -19.96 2.06
CA ILE A 320 -11.94 -20.13 2.95
C ILE A 320 -13.19 -19.53 2.30
N GLN A 321 -14.29 -20.27 2.35
CA GLN A 321 -15.57 -19.83 1.83
C GLN A 321 -16.50 -19.44 2.98
N PHE A 322 -16.78 -18.15 3.10
CA PHE A 322 -17.60 -17.59 4.19
C PHE A 322 -19.11 -17.56 3.90
N MET A 323 -19.52 -17.82 2.65
CA MET A 323 -20.93 -17.92 2.28
C MET A 323 -21.40 -19.40 2.24
N PRO A 324 -22.60 -19.72 2.76
CA PRO A 324 -23.21 -21.02 2.58
C PRO A 324 -23.43 -21.33 1.09
N GLU A 325 -23.38 -22.61 0.70
CA GLU A 325 -23.58 -23.05 -0.69
C GLU A 325 -24.94 -22.60 -1.29
N SER A 326 -25.97 -22.47 -0.46
CA SER A 326 -27.32 -22.03 -0.85
C SER A 326 -27.39 -20.59 -1.41
N HIS A 327 -26.36 -19.78 -1.24
CA HIS A 327 -26.31 -18.40 -1.73
C HIS A 327 -25.27 -18.20 -2.85
N ARG A 328 -24.71 -19.28 -3.39
CA ARG A 328 -23.81 -19.18 -4.54
C ARG A 328 -24.62 -19.04 -5.81
N THR A 329 -24.48 -17.91 -6.50
CA THR A 329 -24.82 -17.87 -7.93
C THR A 329 -23.96 -18.90 -8.64
N PRO A 330 -24.56 -19.79 -9.50
CA PRO A 330 -23.79 -20.75 -10.26
C PRO A 330 -22.70 -19.99 -11.05
N SER A 331 -21.43 -20.40 -10.90
CA SER A 331 -20.39 -19.89 -11.77
C SER A 331 -20.78 -20.26 -13.21
N PRO A 332 -20.70 -19.35 -14.20
CA PRO A 332 -20.79 -19.75 -15.58
C PRO A 332 -19.73 -20.83 -15.79
N SER A 333 -20.19 -22.00 -16.22
CA SER A 333 -19.34 -23.15 -16.56
C SER A 333 -18.21 -22.73 -17.48
N ALA A 334 -17.02 -23.19 -17.13
CA ALA A 334 -15.75 -22.98 -17.81
C ALA A 334 -15.81 -23.20 -19.33
#